data_45e956d0b1d42da699aa75ee0c61ca61
#
_entry.id   45e956d0b1d42da699aa75ee0c61ca61
#
_cell.length_a   1.000
_cell.length_b   1.000
_cell.length_c   1.000
_cell.angle_alpha   90.00
_cell.angle_beta   90.00
_cell.angle_gamma   90.00
#
_symmetry.space_group_name_H-M   'P 1'
#
loop_
_entity.id
_entity.type
_entity.pdbx_description
1 polymer ?
#
loop_
_entity_poly.entity_id
_entity_poly.type
_entity_poly.pdbx_seq_one_letter_code
_entity_poly.pdbx_strand_id
1 'polypeptide(L)' 'MMVTVRLFASYAKSIGKSEVSLDVGSGSTVADVVKAIAELAGGDRLPPSPLVAVNRTYAKGTTLIFDGDEIAIIPPVAGG' A
#
# COMPACT_ATOMS: atom_id res chain seq x y z
N MET A 1 -4.15 -14.37 -4.06
CA MET A 1 -4.67 -13.84 -2.76
C MET A 1 -5.23 -12.45 -2.99
N MET A 2 -6.33 -12.17 -2.35
CA MET A 2 -6.91 -10.81 -2.40
C MET A 2 -6.53 -10.06 -1.15
N VAL A 3 -6.05 -8.83 -1.33
CA VAL A 3 -5.75 -7.93 -0.23
C VAL A 3 -6.42 -6.59 -0.48
N THR A 4 -6.70 -5.86 0.58
CA THR A 4 -7.27 -4.52 0.50
C THR A 4 -6.20 -3.51 0.84
N VAL A 5 -5.98 -2.55 -0.06
CA VAL A 5 -5.01 -1.49 0.15
C VAL A 5 -5.75 -0.19 0.43
N ARG A 6 -5.49 0.42 1.56
CA ARG A 6 -6.07 1.71 1.94
C ARG A 6 -5.06 2.81 1.66
N LEU A 7 -5.56 3.88 1.06
CA LEU A 7 -4.76 5.03 0.68
C LEU A 7 -5.32 6.26 1.40
N PHE A 8 -4.42 7.15 1.80
CA PHE A 8 -4.80 8.32 2.58
C PHE A 8 -4.26 9.61 1.96
N ALA A 9 -4.96 10.71 2.24
CA ALA A 9 -4.53 12.06 1.90
C ALA A 9 -4.05 12.18 0.44
N SER A 10 -2.82 12.63 0.23
CA SER A 10 -2.28 12.87 -1.11
C SER A 10 -2.23 11.62 -1.97
N TYR A 11 -2.00 10.46 -1.38
CA TYR A 11 -1.97 9.20 -2.14
C TYR A 11 -3.35 8.83 -2.67
N ALA A 12 -4.38 8.98 -1.85
CA ALA A 12 -5.76 8.75 -2.29
C ALA A 12 -6.15 9.71 -3.41
N LYS A 13 -5.74 10.96 -3.30
CA LYS A 13 -5.99 11.96 -4.32
C LYS A 13 -5.29 11.61 -5.64
N SER A 14 -4.03 11.23 -5.58
CA SER A 14 -3.25 10.93 -6.78
C SER A 14 -3.80 9.74 -7.53
N ILE A 15 -4.21 8.71 -6.82
CA ILE A 15 -4.71 7.47 -7.43
C ILE A 15 -6.20 7.57 -7.76
N GLY A 16 -6.90 8.45 -7.06
CA GLY A 16 -8.33 8.67 -7.28
C GLY A 16 -9.23 7.72 -6.51
N LYS A 17 -8.65 6.97 -5.58
CA LYS A 17 -9.38 6.01 -4.75
C LYS A 17 -8.80 5.98 -3.36
N SER A 18 -9.64 5.78 -2.35
CA SER A 18 -9.18 5.60 -0.97
C SER A 18 -8.97 4.13 -0.62
N GLU A 19 -9.44 3.22 -1.48
CA GLU A 19 -9.33 1.79 -1.25
C GLU A 19 -9.21 1.06 -2.57
N VAL A 20 -8.28 0.13 -2.64
CA VAL A 20 -8.03 -0.67 -3.84
C VAL A 20 -7.94 -2.12 -3.41
N SER A 21 -8.68 -3.01 -4.12
CA SER A 21 -8.52 -4.44 -3.95
C SER A 21 -7.50 -4.94 -4.95
N LEU A 22 -6.52 -5.70 -4.48
CA LEU A 22 -5.49 -6.28 -5.33
C LEU A 22 -5.48 -7.79 -5.23
N ASP A 23 -5.28 -8.43 -6.37
CA ASP A 23 -4.99 -9.85 -6.43
C ASP A 23 -3.48 -10.01 -6.56
N VAL A 24 -2.84 -10.58 -5.56
CA VAL A 24 -1.39 -10.77 -5.52
C VAL A 24 -1.04 -12.25 -5.35
N GLY A 25 0.13 -12.61 -5.82
CA GLY A 25 0.59 -14.00 -5.72
C GLY A 25 0.89 -14.42 -4.28
N SER A 26 0.74 -15.72 -4.03
CA SER A 26 1.16 -16.30 -2.76
C SER A 26 2.65 -16.04 -2.53
N GLY A 27 3.02 -15.67 -1.31
CA GLY A 27 4.40 -15.32 -0.98
C GLY A 27 4.77 -13.87 -1.25
N SER A 28 3.80 -13.05 -1.67
CA SER A 28 4.04 -11.62 -1.88
C SER A 28 4.37 -10.92 -0.57
N THR A 29 5.14 -9.84 -0.70
CA THR A 29 5.55 -9.01 0.43
C THR A 29 4.89 -7.64 0.34
N VAL A 30 5.06 -6.84 1.39
CA VAL A 30 4.63 -5.43 1.39
C VAL A 30 5.24 -4.69 0.20
N ALA A 31 6.52 -4.92 -0.11
CA ALA A 31 7.18 -4.27 -1.25
C ALA A 31 6.48 -4.60 -2.57
N ASP A 32 6.02 -5.85 -2.74
CA ASP A 32 5.30 -6.25 -3.94
C ASP A 32 3.97 -5.51 -4.06
N VAL A 33 3.27 -5.32 -2.95
CA VAL A 33 2.01 -4.58 -2.93
C VAL A 33 2.24 -3.11 -3.26
N VAL A 34 3.26 -2.50 -2.67
CA VAL A 34 3.61 -1.09 -2.95
C VAL A 34 3.94 -0.92 -4.43
N LYS A 35 4.70 -1.85 -5.00
CA LYS A 35 5.04 -1.81 -6.42
C LYS A 35 3.79 -1.89 -7.30
N ALA A 36 2.85 -2.76 -6.96
CA ALA A 36 1.61 -2.89 -7.71
C ALA A 36 0.79 -1.60 -7.66
N ILE A 37 0.71 -0.95 -6.51
CA ILE A 37 0.01 0.32 -6.37
C ILE A 37 0.73 1.42 -7.16
N ALA A 38 2.06 1.45 -7.13
CA ALA A 38 2.84 2.44 -7.86
C ALA A 38 2.65 2.34 -9.38
N GLU A 39 2.27 1.18 -9.89
CA GLU A 39 2.01 0.97 -11.31
C GLU A 39 0.60 1.41 -11.73
N LEU A 40 -0.26 1.75 -10.80
CA LEU A 40 -1.59 2.28 -11.11
C LEU A 40 -1.50 3.72 -11.59
N ALA A 41 -2.53 4.17 -12.29
CA ALA A 41 -2.62 5.58 -12.70
C ALA A 41 -2.56 6.47 -11.45
N GLY A 42 -1.64 7.41 -11.43
CA GLY A 42 -1.41 8.29 -10.29
C GLY A 42 -0.52 7.69 -9.21
N GLY A 43 -0.09 6.44 -9.36
CA GLY A 43 0.76 5.77 -8.37
C GLY A 43 2.22 6.22 -8.41
N ASP A 44 2.62 6.96 -9.43
CA ASP A 44 3.97 7.50 -9.58
C ASP A 44 4.34 8.52 -8.49
N ARG A 45 3.35 8.99 -7.73
CA ARG A 45 3.56 9.89 -6.59
C ARG A 45 4.03 9.16 -5.32
N LEU A 46 3.96 7.83 -5.31
CA LEU A 46 4.42 7.06 -4.17
C LEU A 46 5.95 7.05 -4.11
N PRO A 47 6.54 7.29 -2.92
CA PRO A 47 7.98 7.12 -2.78
C PRO A 47 8.36 5.63 -2.86
N PRO A 48 9.65 5.31 -3.08
CA PRO A 48 10.08 3.91 -3.19
C PRO A 48 9.79 3.05 -1.96
N SER A 49 9.84 3.66 -0.78
CA SER A 49 9.62 2.94 0.48
C SER A 49 8.69 3.74 1.38
N PRO A 50 7.39 3.77 1.06
CA PRO A 50 6.44 4.49 1.88
C PRO A 50 6.22 3.78 3.21
N LEU A 51 5.69 4.52 4.17
CA LEU A 51 5.29 3.93 5.44
C LEU A 51 4.07 3.05 5.20
N VAL A 52 4.13 1.80 5.66
CA VAL A 52 3.05 0.83 5.45
C VAL A 52 2.69 0.15 6.77
N ALA A 53 1.40 -0.04 6.97
CA ALA A 53 0.90 -0.86 8.07
C ALA A 53 0.10 -2.03 7.49
N VAL A 54 0.28 -3.20 8.08
CA VAL A 54 -0.49 -4.40 7.73
C VAL A 54 -1.35 -4.76 8.95
N ASN A 55 -2.65 -4.78 8.74
CA ASN A 55 -3.61 -5.04 9.83
C ASN A 55 -3.33 -4.15 11.04
N ARG A 56 -3.06 -2.85 10.77
CA ARG A 56 -2.84 -1.80 11.78
C ARG A 56 -1.51 -1.89 12.52
N THR A 57 -0.58 -2.68 12.04
CA THR A 57 0.76 -2.78 12.61
C THR A 57 1.78 -2.36 11.56
N TYR A 58 2.66 -1.45 11.90
CA TYR A 58 3.70 -1.01 10.96
C TYR A 58 4.53 -2.20 10.50
N ALA A 59 4.84 -2.22 9.22
CA ALA A 59 5.50 -3.34 8.58
C ALA A 59 6.64 -2.88 7.70
N LYS A 60 7.60 -3.77 7.50
CA LYS A 60 8.72 -3.55 6.58
C LYS A 60 8.35 -4.05 5.19
N GLY A 61 9.10 -3.60 4.18
CA GLY A 61 8.90 -4.08 2.81
C GLY A 61 9.03 -5.59 2.67
N THR A 62 9.79 -6.24 3.54
CA THR A 62 9.99 -7.68 3.53
C THR A 62 8.90 -8.48 4.24
N THR A 63 7.97 -7.81 4.89
CA THR A 63 6.87 -8.48 5.59
C THR A 63 5.98 -9.24 4.62
N LEU A 64 5.73 -10.51 4.90
CA LEU A 64 4.85 -11.33 4.06
C LEU A 64 3.40 -10.91 4.22
N ILE A 65 2.69 -11.00 3.10
CA ILE A 65 1.26 -10.68 3.02
C ILE A 65 0.47 -11.98 2.89
N PHE A 66 -0.71 -12.02 3.50
CA PHE A 66 -1.61 -13.16 3.45
C PHE A 66 -2.97 -12.75 2.94
N ASP A 67 -3.73 -13.71 2.47
CA ASP A 67 -5.08 -13.47 1.94
C ASP A 67 -5.95 -12.76 2.98
N GLY A 68 -6.65 -11.73 2.54
CA GLY A 68 -7.53 -10.96 3.41
C GLY A 68 -6.85 -9.85 4.20
N ASP A 69 -5.54 -9.70 4.09
CA ASP A 69 -4.83 -8.64 4.80
C ASP A 69 -5.30 -7.24 4.38
N GLU A 70 -5.35 -6.34 5.34
CA GLU A 70 -5.59 -4.92 5.09
C GLU A 70 -4.26 -4.18 5.17
N ILE A 71 -3.91 -3.52 4.08
CA ILE A 71 -2.63 -2.82 3.95
C ILE A 71 -2.91 -1.33 3.82
N ALA A 72 -2.31 -0.53 4.70
CA ALA A 72 -2.45 0.91 4.66
C ALA A 72 -1.12 1.53 4.21
N ILE A 73 -1.17 2.33 3.15
CA ILE A 73 -0.02 3.11 2.69
C ILE A 73 -0.21 4.53 3.21
N ILE A 74 0.67 4.96 4.09
CA ILE A 74 0.50 6.16 4.89
C ILE A 74 1.49 7.23 4.42
N PRO A 75 1.00 8.41 3.99
CA PRO A 75 1.91 9.48 3.61
C PRO A 75 2.59 10.08 4.84
N PRO A 76 3.76 10.70 4.67
CA PRO A 76 4.43 11.35 5.78
C PRO A 76 3.59 12.49 6.33
N VAL A 77 3.68 12.70 7.64
CA VAL A 77 2.95 13.77 8.31
C VAL A 77 3.69 15.08 8.06
N ALA A 78 3.01 16.04 7.43
CA ALA A 78 3.59 17.34 7.17
C ALA A 78 3.77 18.14 8.45
N GLY A 79 4.91 18.77 8.60
CA GLY A 79 5.19 19.62 9.74
C GLY A 79 5.32 18.92 11.07
N GLY A 80 5.42 17.60 10.98
CA GLY A 80 5.51 16.74 12.17
C GLY A 80 6.70 17.03 13.02
#